data_bc38fa80dd1ba3c88f435ed8a84a66ec
#
_entry.id   bc38fa80dd1ba3c88f435ed8a84a66ec
#
_cell.length_a   1.000
_cell.length_b   1.000
_cell.length_c   1.000
_cell.angle_alpha   90.00
_cell.angle_beta   90.00
_cell.angle_gamma   90.00
#
_symmetry.space_group_name_H-M   'P 1'
#
loop_
_entity.id
_entity.type
_entity.pdbx_description
1 polymer ?
#
loop_
_entity_poly.entity_id
_entity_poly.type
_entity_poly.pdbx_seq_one_letter_code
_entity_poly.pdbx_strand_id
1 'polypeptide(L)'
;MRIYLPATSADLSRPDGVPPRWGHAVTAELRRALPDEDDEGLEESAMLAAADESIVHLRASSSAVPRRVVIAADVEDSAVVVPTRSRPWQPGDDQLPSAVEVRVTVQWRDVASIHVDGADAVSDVAAAMEDDEAVERAAEHDLLWYDVVEREVLARDLRG
;
A
#
# COMPACT_ATOMS: atom_id res chain seq x y z
N MET A 1 -11.75 3.54 -10.15
CA MET A 1 -10.28 3.36 -10.21
C MET A 1 -9.85 2.40 -9.11
N ARG A 2 -9.05 1.40 -9.45
CA ARG A 2 -8.40 0.54 -8.47
C ARG A 2 -7.23 1.29 -7.84
N ILE A 3 -7.21 1.36 -6.50
CA ILE A 3 -6.14 1.98 -5.72
C ILE A 3 -5.56 0.98 -4.70
N TYR A 4 -4.32 1.19 -4.34
CA TYR A 4 -3.58 0.42 -3.34
C TYR A 4 -3.12 1.38 -2.25
N LEU A 5 -3.66 1.20 -1.04
CA LEU A 5 -3.39 2.08 0.11
C LEU A 5 -2.34 1.45 1.02
N PRO A 6 -1.24 2.16 1.32
CA PRO A 6 -0.34 1.75 2.39
C PRO A 6 -1.08 1.87 3.73
N ALA A 7 -1.01 0.83 4.53
CA ALA A 7 -1.73 0.75 5.79
C ALA A 7 -0.90 0.03 6.86
N THR A 8 -1.43 -0.03 8.06
CA THR A 8 -0.90 -0.80 9.18
C THR A 8 -2.01 -1.64 9.81
N SER A 9 -1.65 -2.55 10.71
CA SER A 9 -2.63 -3.35 11.46
C SER A 9 -3.66 -2.48 12.20
N ALA A 10 -3.28 -1.28 12.64
CA ALA A 10 -4.18 -0.34 13.31
C ALA A 10 -5.32 0.15 12.40
N ASP A 11 -5.06 0.32 11.11
CA ASP A 11 -6.08 0.73 10.14
C ASP A 11 -7.21 -0.30 10.04
N LEU A 12 -6.89 -1.59 10.17
CA LEU A 12 -7.88 -2.68 10.07
C LEU A 12 -8.94 -2.64 11.18
N SER A 13 -8.64 -1.97 12.30
CA SER A 13 -9.56 -1.82 13.44
C SER A 13 -10.48 -0.60 13.32
N ARG A 14 -10.30 0.25 12.32
CA ARG A 14 -11.14 1.45 12.15
C ARG A 14 -12.54 1.08 11.67
N PRO A 15 -13.60 1.55 12.32
CA PRO A 15 -14.97 1.20 11.92
C PRO A 15 -15.39 1.85 10.60
N ASP A 16 -14.92 3.06 10.32
CA ASP A 16 -15.39 3.87 9.19
C ASP A 16 -14.61 3.65 7.88
N GLY A 17 -13.52 2.91 7.93
CA GLY A 17 -12.65 2.69 6.77
C GLY A 17 -11.27 3.31 6.92
N VAL A 18 -10.59 3.50 5.80
CA VAL A 18 -9.22 4.02 5.72
C VAL A 18 -9.26 5.52 5.46
N PRO A 19 -8.67 6.36 6.35
CA PRO A 19 -8.66 7.81 6.17
C PRO A 19 -7.94 8.25 4.88
N PRO A 20 -8.23 9.47 4.38
CA PRO A 20 -7.52 10.05 3.24
C PRO A 20 -6.00 9.98 3.42
N ARG A 21 -5.31 9.58 2.35
CA ARG A 21 -3.85 9.46 2.32
C ARG A 21 -3.33 9.36 0.90
N TRP A 22 -2.02 9.44 0.76
CA TRP A 22 -1.36 9.01 -0.46
C TRP A 22 -1.49 7.51 -0.62
N GLY A 23 -1.65 7.09 -1.87
CA GLY A 23 -1.70 5.69 -2.26
C GLY A 23 -1.10 5.50 -3.65
N HIS A 24 -1.35 4.35 -4.24
CA HIS A 24 -0.80 3.99 -5.54
C HIS A 24 -1.90 3.46 -6.45
N ALA A 25 -1.72 3.67 -7.75
CA ALA A 25 -2.62 3.18 -8.79
C ALA A 25 -1.86 3.01 -10.11
N VAL A 26 -2.48 2.34 -11.06
CA VAL A 26 -1.97 2.29 -12.43
C VAL A 26 -2.30 3.63 -13.10
N THR A 27 -1.34 4.52 -13.09
CA THR A 27 -1.43 5.84 -13.72
C THR A 27 -0.87 5.81 -15.15
N ALA A 28 -1.17 6.84 -15.94
CA ALA A 28 -0.53 7.02 -17.26
C ALA A 28 1.00 7.13 -17.14
N GLU A 29 1.50 7.72 -16.05
CA GLU A 29 2.93 7.84 -15.79
C GLU A 29 3.57 6.49 -15.47
N LEU A 30 2.90 5.65 -14.69
CA LEU A 30 3.39 4.27 -14.42
C LEU A 30 3.48 3.47 -15.73
N ARG A 31 2.46 3.56 -16.58
CA ARG A 31 2.49 2.90 -17.91
C ARG A 31 3.65 3.37 -18.77
N ARG A 32 3.97 4.65 -18.68
CA ARG A 32 5.08 5.25 -19.43
C ARG A 32 6.44 4.82 -18.86
N ALA A 33 6.54 4.68 -17.53
CA ALA A 33 7.75 4.24 -16.85
C ALA A 33 8.06 2.74 -17.06
N LEU A 34 7.02 1.92 -17.23
CA LEU A 34 7.10 0.46 -17.39
C LEU A 34 6.38 0.01 -18.68
N PRO A 35 6.91 0.39 -19.85
CA PRO A 35 6.20 0.19 -21.13
C PRO A 35 6.07 -1.28 -21.54
N ASP A 36 6.88 -2.18 -21.00
CA ASP A 36 6.89 -3.60 -21.31
C ASP A 36 5.98 -4.43 -20.37
N GLU A 37 5.43 -3.81 -19.34
CA GLU A 37 4.52 -4.47 -18.41
C GLU A 37 3.07 -4.49 -18.94
N ASP A 38 2.39 -5.60 -18.71
CA ASP A 38 0.95 -5.70 -18.94
C ASP A 38 0.15 -5.11 -17.76
N ASP A 39 -1.17 -5.12 -17.84
CA ASP A 39 -2.02 -4.55 -16.80
C ASP A 39 -1.81 -5.21 -15.42
N GLU A 40 -1.60 -6.52 -15.39
CA GLU A 40 -1.34 -7.27 -14.15
C GLU A 40 0.00 -6.86 -13.54
N GLY A 41 1.06 -6.76 -14.33
CA GLY A 41 2.38 -6.30 -13.86
C GLY A 41 2.37 -4.86 -13.37
N LEU A 42 1.57 -3.99 -14.01
CA LEU A 42 1.40 -2.60 -13.56
C LEU A 42 0.64 -2.52 -12.23
N GLU A 43 -0.41 -3.34 -12.04
CA GLU A 43 -1.13 -3.42 -10.77
C GLU A 43 -0.24 -3.96 -9.65
N GLU A 44 0.55 -4.99 -9.93
CA GLU A 44 1.54 -5.53 -8.99
C GLU A 44 2.56 -4.45 -8.59
N SER A 45 3.08 -3.70 -9.57
CA SER A 45 4.03 -2.61 -9.28
C SER A 45 3.43 -1.54 -8.38
N ALA A 46 2.18 -1.16 -8.58
CA ALA A 46 1.47 -0.21 -7.72
C ALA A 46 1.25 -0.77 -6.31
N MET A 47 0.90 -2.05 -6.20
CA MET A 47 0.73 -2.74 -4.91
C MET A 47 2.06 -2.82 -4.13
N LEU A 48 3.15 -3.17 -4.79
CA LEU A 48 4.48 -3.24 -4.15
C LEU A 48 4.96 -1.87 -3.70
N ALA A 49 4.68 -0.81 -4.45
CA ALA A 49 4.94 0.56 -4.02
C ALA A 49 4.17 0.92 -2.74
N ALA A 50 2.91 0.52 -2.64
CA ALA A 50 2.13 0.69 -1.41
C ALA A 50 2.68 -0.15 -0.24
N ALA A 51 3.20 -1.35 -0.51
CA ALA A 51 3.84 -2.18 0.52
C ALA A 51 5.10 -1.51 1.10
N ASP A 52 5.94 -0.93 0.25
CA ASP A 52 7.11 -0.18 0.71
C ASP A 52 6.71 1.07 1.50
N GLU A 53 5.70 1.79 1.05
CA GLU A 53 5.18 2.96 1.77
C GLU A 53 4.50 2.58 3.10
N SER A 54 3.97 1.36 3.24
CA SER A 54 3.48 0.84 4.52
C SER A 54 4.56 0.88 5.61
N ILE A 55 5.83 0.66 5.26
CA ILE A 55 6.95 0.76 6.20
C ILE A 55 7.08 2.18 6.76
N VAL A 56 6.84 3.19 5.94
CA VAL A 56 6.83 4.60 6.38
C VAL A 56 5.74 4.83 7.43
N HIS A 57 4.55 4.27 7.20
CA HIS A 57 3.45 4.33 8.18
C HIS A 57 3.77 3.57 9.47
N LEU A 58 4.45 2.41 9.37
CA LEU A 58 4.90 1.64 10.52
C LEU A 58 5.91 2.43 11.38
N ARG A 59 6.85 3.12 10.75
CA ARG A 59 7.83 3.99 11.43
C ARG A 59 7.17 5.13 12.22
N ALA A 60 6.05 5.63 11.72
CA ALA A 60 5.29 6.71 12.38
C ALA A 60 4.40 6.21 13.52
N SER A 61 4.25 4.89 13.70
CA SER A 61 3.38 4.27 14.71
C SER A 61 4.21 3.51 15.75
N SER A 62 4.22 3.98 16.99
CA SER A 62 4.98 3.35 18.09
C SER A 62 4.45 1.99 18.54
N SER A 63 3.23 1.61 18.16
CA SER A 63 2.56 0.38 18.60
C SER A 63 2.21 -0.57 17.44
N ALA A 64 2.69 -0.30 16.24
CA ALA A 64 2.38 -1.12 15.08
C ALA A 64 3.13 -2.45 15.11
N VAL A 65 2.42 -3.52 14.81
CA VAL A 65 3.04 -4.82 14.53
C VAL A 65 3.86 -4.69 13.24
N PRO A 66 5.12 -5.19 13.19
CA PRO A 66 5.99 -5.07 12.02
C PRO A 66 5.56 -6.02 10.89
N ARG A 67 4.41 -5.75 10.34
CA ARG A 67 3.86 -6.39 9.14
C ARG A 67 3.31 -5.32 8.22
N ARG A 68 3.75 -5.32 6.96
CA ARG A 68 3.20 -4.43 5.95
C ARG A 68 1.76 -4.80 5.67
N VAL A 69 0.93 -3.80 5.46
CA VAL A 69 -0.48 -3.96 5.09
C VAL A 69 -0.75 -3.09 3.86
N VAL A 70 -1.35 -3.67 2.84
CA VAL A 70 -1.86 -2.95 1.67
C VAL A 70 -3.35 -3.24 1.53
N ILE A 71 -4.13 -2.20 1.36
CA ILE A 71 -5.58 -2.30 1.15
C ILE A 71 -5.87 -1.92 -0.30
N ALA A 72 -6.36 -2.88 -1.07
CA ALA A 72 -6.81 -2.66 -2.45
C ALA A 72 -8.30 -2.30 -2.44
N ALA A 73 -8.66 -1.20 -3.09
CA ALA A 73 -10.04 -0.72 -3.12
C ALA A 73 -10.42 -0.19 -4.50
N ASP A 74 -11.71 -0.22 -4.80
CA ASP A 74 -12.28 0.39 -5.99
C ASP A 74 -13.05 1.63 -5.58
N VAL A 75 -12.61 2.80 -6.04
CA VAL A 75 -13.20 4.09 -5.70
C VAL A 75 -13.57 4.87 -6.97
N GLU A 76 -14.46 5.85 -6.82
CA GLU A 76 -14.78 6.78 -7.89
C GLU A 76 -13.53 7.58 -8.30
N ASP A 77 -13.37 7.85 -9.59
CA ASP A 77 -12.21 8.61 -10.09
C ASP A 77 -12.13 10.01 -9.47
N SER A 78 -13.29 10.61 -9.13
CA SER A 78 -13.37 11.91 -8.45
C SER A 78 -12.78 11.93 -7.03
N ALA A 79 -12.63 10.76 -6.41
CA ALA A 79 -12.03 10.62 -5.07
C ALA A 79 -10.49 10.67 -5.09
N VAL A 80 -9.90 10.60 -6.27
CA VAL A 80 -8.45 10.45 -6.48
C VAL A 80 -7.91 11.60 -7.29
N VAL A 81 -6.79 12.17 -6.85
CA VAL A 81 -6.03 13.16 -7.61
C VAL A 81 -4.72 12.54 -8.08
N VAL A 82 -4.56 12.49 -9.40
CA VAL A 82 -3.30 12.08 -10.01
C VAL A 82 -2.40 13.32 -10.11
N PRO A 83 -1.16 13.28 -9.57
CA PRO A 83 -0.26 14.43 -9.61
C PRO A 83 0.02 14.89 -11.05
N THR A 84 -0.02 16.20 -11.26
CA THR A 84 0.44 16.81 -12.52
C THR A 84 1.95 16.96 -12.50
N ARG A 85 2.62 16.48 -13.55
CA ARG A 85 4.07 16.52 -13.68
C ARG A 85 4.48 17.48 -14.81
N SER A 86 5.51 18.26 -14.57
CA SER A 86 6.09 19.16 -15.59
C SER A 86 6.96 18.43 -16.64
N ARG A 87 7.42 17.23 -16.32
CA ARG A 87 8.21 16.34 -17.16
C ARG A 87 7.88 14.87 -16.85
N PRO A 88 8.24 13.93 -17.73
CA PRO A 88 8.11 12.49 -17.42
C PRO A 88 8.88 12.11 -16.16
N TRP A 89 8.32 11.17 -15.42
CA TRP A 89 8.96 10.61 -14.22
C TRP A 89 10.35 10.03 -14.55
N GLN A 90 11.28 10.23 -13.63
CA GLN A 90 12.61 9.65 -13.70
C GLN A 90 13.00 9.01 -12.35
N PRO A 91 13.82 7.94 -12.37
CA PRO A 91 14.37 7.37 -11.14
C PRO A 91 15.05 8.46 -10.28
N GLY A 92 14.71 8.46 -8.98
CA GLY A 92 15.20 9.47 -8.04
C GLY A 92 14.23 10.64 -7.79
N ASP A 93 13.11 10.71 -8.50
CA ASP A 93 12.04 11.64 -8.17
C ASP A 93 11.41 11.29 -6.81
N ASP A 94 11.00 12.31 -6.04
CA ASP A 94 10.44 12.13 -4.70
C ASP A 94 9.16 11.29 -4.67
N GLN A 95 8.35 11.40 -5.73
CA GLN A 95 7.12 10.61 -5.86
C GLN A 95 7.28 9.56 -6.95
N LEU A 96 6.84 8.34 -6.64
CA LEU A 96 6.77 7.26 -7.63
C LEU A 96 5.74 7.56 -8.73
N PRO A 97 5.90 6.96 -9.92
CA PRO A 97 4.97 7.19 -11.03
C PRO A 97 3.56 6.65 -10.76
N SER A 98 3.42 5.74 -9.81
CA SER A 98 2.13 5.18 -9.35
C SER A 98 1.41 6.03 -8.29
N ALA A 99 2.08 7.05 -7.70
CA ALA A 99 1.54 7.82 -6.58
C ALA A 99 0.28 8.60 -6.97
N VAL A 100 -0.74 8.50 -6.11
CA VAL A 100 -2.00 9.24 -6.21
C VAL A 100 -2.44 9.74 -4.83
N GLU A 101 -3.13 10.87 -4.78
CA GLU A 101 -3.70 11.39 -3.54
C GLU A 101 -5.16 10.95 -3.43
N VAL A 102 -5.48 10.17 -2.40
CA VAL A 102 -6.85 9.74 -2.10
C VAL A 102 -7.44 10.70 -1.09
N ARG A 103 -8.47 11.44 -1.49
CA ARG A 103 -9.04 12.57 -0.73
C ARG A 103 -10.27 12.25 0.10
N VAL A 104 -10.70 11.01 0.07
CA VAL A 104 -11.88 10.56 0.81
C VAL A 104 -11.51 9.43 1.77
N THR A 105 -12.33 9.21 2.80
CA THR A 105 -12.26 7.98 3.57
C THR A 105 -12.75 6.82 2.69
N VAL A 106 -11.89 5.83 2.49
CA VAL A 106 -12.24 4.62 1.73
C VAL A 106 -13.00 3.67 2.65
N GLN A 107 -14.27 3.47 2.38
CA GLN A 107 -15.15 2.64 3.19
C GLN A 107 -14.87 1.16 2.94
N TRP A 108 -15.09 0.31 3.96
CA TRP A 108 -14.83 -1.12 3.85
C TRP A 108 -15.64 -1.81 2.75
N ARG A 109 -16.81 -1.31 2.40
CA ARG A 109 -17.60 -1.82 1.27
C ARG A 109 -16.95 -1.64 -0.10
N ASP A 110 -16.01 -0.68 -0.22
CA ASP A 110 -15.28 -0.38 -1.45
C ASP A 110 -13.94 -1.12 -1.52
N VAL A 111 -13.57 -1.82 -0.45
CA VAL A 111 -12.34 -2.62 -0.37
C VAL A 111 -12.53 -3.95 -1.10
N ALA A 112 -11.62 -4.23 -2.04
CA ALA A 112 -11.60 -5.47 -2.81
C ALA A 112 -10.82 -6.58 -2.10
N SER A 113 -9.68 -6.23 -1.47
CA SER A 113 -8.83 -7.20 -0.79
C SER A 113 -7.90 -6.50 0.21
N ILE A 114 -7.38 -7.30 1.15
CA ILE A 114 -6.38 -6.88 2.13
C ILE A 114 -5.17 -7.78 1.94
N HIS A 115 -3.98 -7.18 1.87
CA HIS A 115 -2.73 -7.89 1.70
C HIS A 115 -1.85 -7.63 2.91
N VAL A 116 -1.34 -8.69 3.54
CA VAL A 116 -0.59 -8.60 4.80
C VAL A 116 0.62 -9.52 4.76
N ASP A 117 1.75 -9.06 5.27
CA ASP A 117 2.93 -9.89 5.45
C ASP A 117 2.61 -11.14 6.31
N GLY A 118 3.18 -12.27 5.94
CA GLY A 118 3.21 -13.46 6.77
C GLY A 118 4.12 -13.28 8.00
N ALA A 119 4.03 -14.23 8.93
CA ALA A 119 4.86 -14.22 10.13
C ALA A 119 6.38 -14.32 9.85
N ASP A 120 6.74 -14.93 8.72
CA ASP A 120 8.13 -15.06 8.26
C ASP A 120 8.79 -13.72 7.86
N ALA A 121 7.98 -12.71 7.52
CA ALA A 121 8.47 -11.39 7.15
C ALA A 121 8.75 -10.47 8.35
N VAL A 122 8.25 -10.77 9.55
CA VAL A 122 8.29 -9.89 10.73
C VAL A 122 9.70 -9.38 11.04
N SER A 123 10.70 -10.24 10.99
CA SER A 123 12.09 -9.87 11.31
C SER A 123 12.66 -8.86 10.31
N ASP A 124 12.44 -9.06 9.02
CA ASP A 124 12.95 -8.17 7.96
C ASP A 124 12.17 -6.84 7.92
N VAL A 125 10.87 -6.87 8.18
CA VAL A 125 10.05 -5.65 8.27
C VAL A 125 10.45 -4.84 9.51
N ALA A 126 10.68 -5.48 10.66
CA ALA A 126 11.16 -4.80 11.86
C ALA A 126 12.52 -4.13 11.61
N ALA A 127 13.44 -4.80 10.92
CA ALA A 127 14.72 -4.20 10.51
C ALA A 127 14.53 -3.02 9.57
N ALA A 128 13.61 -3.12 8.61
CA ALA A 128 13.29 -2.05 7.67
C ALA A 128 12.65 -0.82 8.33
N MET A 129 12.01 -0.97 9.49
CA MET A 129 11.52 0.15 10.27
C MET A 129 12.64 1.03 10.84
N GLU A 130 13.81 0.45 11.05
CA GLU A 130 14.98 1.13 11.64
C GLU A 130 16.03 1.55 10.59
N ASP A 131 16.09 0.85 9.46
CA ASP A 131 17.15 0.97 8.47
C ASP A 131 16.63 0.83 7.03
N ASP A 132 16.88 1.84 6.22
CA ASP A 132 16.48 1.83 4.81
C ASP A 132 17.14 0.71 4.00
N GLU A 133 18.36 0.29 4.36
CA GLU A 133 19.04 -0.82 3.68
C GLU A 133 18.31 -2.17 3.87
N ALA A 134 17.48 -2.27 4.91
CA ALA A 134 16.70 -3.49 5.16
C ALA A 134 15.40 -3.56 4.35
N VAL A 135 14.99 -2.48 3.69
CA VAL A 135 13.73 -2.43 2.91
C VAL A 135 13.75 -3.44 1.77
N GLU A 136 14.90 -3.64 1.11
CA GLU A 136 15.03 -4.62 0.03
C GLU A 136 14.75 -6.05 0.51
N ARG A 137 15.21 -6.41 1.72
CA ARG A 137 14.93 -7.73 2.28
C ARG A 137 13.45 -7.91 2.63
N ALA A 138 12.83 -6.87 3.16
CA ALA A 138 11.39 -6.89 3.41
C ALA A 138 10.60 -7.06 2.10
N ALA A 139 11.04 -6.42 1.02
CA ALA A 139 10.41 -6.49 -0.29
C ALA A 139 10.47 -7.89 -0.93
N GLU A 140 11.39 -8.76 -0.50
CA GLU A 140 11.49 -10.15 -0.98
C GLU A 140 10.33 -11.04 -0.48
N HIS A 141 9.62 -10.61 0.56
CA HIS A 141 8.48 -11.35 1.10
C HIS A 141 7.19 -11.02 0.35
N ASP A 142 6.45 -12.05 -0.03
CA ASP A 142 5.12 -11.90 -0.62
C ASP A 142 4.09 -11.54 0.45
N LEU A 143 3.14 -10.69 0.09
CA LEU A 143 1.98 -10.38 0.92
C LEU A 143 0.90 -11.45 0.73
N LEU A 144 0.30 -11.90 1.83
CA LEU A 144 -0.80 -12.85 1.83
C LEU A 144 -2.11 -12.12 1.54
N TRP A 145 -2.94 -12.70 0.69
CA TRP A 145 -4.24 -12.17 0.31
C TRP A 145 -5.33 -12.57 1.32
N TYR A 146 -6.18 -11.60 1.69
CA TYR A 146 -7.35 -11.80 2.54
C TYR A 146 -8.58 -11.11 1.94
N ASP A 147 -9.74 -11.74 2.10
CA ASP A 147 -11.02 -11.09 1.80
C ASP A 147 -11.32 -10.02 2.86
N VAL A 148 -12.04 -8.97 2.46
CA VAL A 148 -12.44 -7.88 3.37
C VAL A 148 -13.31 -8.38 4.54
N VAL A 149 -14.06 -9.48 4.36
CA VAL A 149 -14.87 -10.08 5.44
C VAL A 149 -14.02 -10.62 6.59
N GLU A 150 -12.74 -10.93 6.32
CA GLU A 150 -11.78 -11.41 7.33
C GLU A 150 -11.14 -10.28 8.15
N ARG A 151 -11.43 -9.02 7.81
CA ARG A 151 -10.78 -7.83 8.39
C ARG A 151 -10.75 -7.82 9.92
N GLU A 152 -11.88 -8.11 10.56
CA GLU A 152 -11.97 -8.03 12.03
C GLU A 152 -11.20 -9.15 12.72
N VAL A 153 -11.19 -10.34 12.13
CA VAL A 153 -10.40 -11.48 12.63
C VAL A 153 -8.92 -11.16 12.46
N LEU A 154 -8.54 -10.70 11.28
CA LEU A 154 -7.17 -10.30 10.94
C LEU A 154 -6.66 -9.19 11.87
N ALA A 155 -7.48 -8.18 12.16
CA ALA A 155 -7.15 -7.09 13.08
C ALA A 155 -6.88 -7.59 14.50
N ARG A 156 -7.61 -8.63 14.96
CA ARG A 156 -7.38 -9.27 16.27
C ARG A 156 -6.09 -10.07 16.28
N ASP A 157 -5.88 -10.89 15.27
CA ASP A 157 -4.72 -11.78 15.16
C ASP A 157 -3.41 -10.99 15.09
N LEU A 158 -3.42 -9.84 14.42
CA LEU A 158 -2.26 -8.95 14.31
C LEU A 158 -1.98 -8.14 15.59
N ARG A 159 -2.91 -8.05 16.52
CA ARG A 159 -2.69 -7.40 17.82
C ARG A 159 -2.10 -8.36 18.86
N GLY A 160 -2.28 -9.63 18.61
CA GLY A 160 -1.93 -10.75 19.44
C GLY A 160 -0.68 -10.92 19.97
#